data_a385837844497ea4dd0c4291f55cf5a4
#
_entry.id   a385837844497ea4dd0c4291f55cf5a4
#
_cell.length_a   1.000
_cell.length_b   1.000
_cell.length_c   1.000
_cell.angle_alpha   90.00
_cell.angle_beta   90.00
_cell.angle_gamma   90.00
#
_symmetry.space_group_name_H-M   'P 1'
#
loop_
_entity.id
_entity.type
_entity.pdbx_description
1 polymer ?
#
loop_
_entity_poly.entity_id
_entity_poly.type
_entity_poly.pdbx_seq_one_letter_code
_entity_poly.pdbx_strand_id
1 'polypeptide(L)'
;MSKKMSEILPPDEILAQLAEECSEFSQASLKLRRAMNGVNPTPKTVPECWENFIEEYADVFLCIHTLLEAMDISMDEFTEKAADVVKMKQVRWLSRLEAKEQNNG
;
A
#
# COMPACT_ATOMS: atom_id res chain seq x y z
N MET A 1 -23.36 -2.51 -22.02
CA MET A 1 -21.99 -2.27 -21.55
C MET A 1 -21.97 -1.86 -20.10
N SER A 2 -21.10 -2.49 -19.33
CA SER A 2 -20.96 -2.12 -17.92
C SER A 2 -20.17 -0.82 -17.80
N LYS A 3 -20.54 -0.01 -16.81
CA LYS A 3 -19.84 1.22 -16.51
C LYS A 3 -18.54 0.93 -15.75
N LYS A 4 -17.57 1.80 -15.91
CA LYS A 4 -16.35 1.76 -15.09
C LYS A 4 -16.68 2.32 -13.70
N MET A 5 -15.94 1.86 -12.70
CA MET A 5 -16.11 2.37 -11.33
C MET A 5 -15.90 3.88 -11.26
N SER A 6 -14.96 4.40 -12.05
CA SER A 6 -14.66 5.84 -12.13
C SER A 6 -15.82 6.66 -12.72
N GLU A 7 -16.74 6.03 -13.42
CA GLU A 7 -17.93 6.69 -13.96
C GLU A 7 -19.07 6.77 -12.94
N ILE A 8 -19.00 5.90 -11.93
CA ILE A 8 -20.05 5.78 -10.91
C ILE A 8 -19.65 6.52 -9.63
N LEU A 9 -18.38 6.44 -9.24
CA LEU A 9 -17.89 7.04 -8.00
C LEU A 9 -17.13 8.33 -8.30
N PRO A 10 -17.53 9.45 -7.67
CA PRO A 10 -16.77 10.69 -7.80
C PRO A 10 -15.42 10.60 -7.06
N PRO A 11 -14.44 11.43 -7.44
CA PRO A 11 -13.10 11.35 -6.85
C PRO A 11 -13.04 11.41 -5.32
N ASP A 12 -13.87 12.23 -4.69
CA ASP A 12 -13.89 12.33 -3.22
C ASP A 12 -14.34 11.04 -2.56
N GLU A 13 -15.30 10.33 -3.17
CA GLU A 13 -15.75 9.03 -2.67
C GLU A 13 -14.67 7.95 -2.85
N ILE A 14 -13.96 8.01 -3.97
CA ILE A 14 -12.85 7.09 -4.22
C ILE A 14 -11.74 7.31 -3.18
N LEU A 15 -11.46 8.56 -2.84
CA LEU A 15 -10.45 8.89 -1.82
C LEU A 15 -10.87 8.39 -0.43
N ALA A 16 -12.15 8.50 -0.09
CA ALA A 16 -12.66 7.97 1.17
C ALA A 16 -12.50 6.45 1.21
N GLN A 17 -12.81 5.77 0.11
CA GLN A 17 -12.65 4.33 0.00
C GLN A 17 -11.17 3.93 0.10
N LEU A 18 -10.30 4.71 -0.53
CA LEU A 18 -8.84 4.47 -0.46
C LEU A 18 -8.36 4.53 0.99
N ALA A 19 -8.82 5.51 1.76
CA ALA A 19 -8.44 5.63 3.16
C ALA A 19 -8.87 4.40 3.98
N GLU A 20 -10.07 3.87 3.74
CA GLU A 20 -10.54 2.65 4.39
C GLU A 20 -9.67 1.45 4.02
N GLU A 21 -9.36 1.28 2.73
CA GLU A 21 -8.54 0.16 2.26
C GLU A 21 -7.11 0.25 2.81
N CYS A 22 -6.57 1.45 2.95
CA CYS A 22 -5.25 1.64 3.58
C CYS A 22 -5.26 1.20 5.05
N SER A 23 -6.35 1.46 5.76
CA SER A 23 -6.52 1.01 7.14
C SER A 23 -6.53 -0.52 7.23
N GLU A 24 -7.26 -1.17 6.34
CA GLU A 24 -7.32 -2.63 6.29
C GLU A 24 -5.97 -3.24 5.90
N PHE A 25 -5.26 -2.59 4.99
CA PHE A 25 -3.92 -3.02 4.60
C PHE A 25 -2.94 -2.91 5.76
N SER A 26 -3.05 -1.86 6.57
CA SER A 26 -2.26 -1.69 7.79
C SER A 26 -2.49 -2.86 8.74
N GLN A 27 -3.74 -3.27 8.93
CA GLN A 27 -4.10 -4.41 9.79
C GLN A 27 -3.52 -5.72 9.24
N ALA A 28 -3.61 -5.92 7.93
CA ALA A 28 -3.04 -7.11 7.28
C ALA A 28 -1.52 -7.17 7.46
N SER A 29 -0.86 -6.02 7.37
CA SER A 29 0.59 -5.91 7.59
C SER A 29 0.99 -6.32 9.00
N LEU A 30 0.24 -5.87 10.00
CA LEU A 30 0.51 -6.21 11.39
C LEU A 30 0.21 -7.68 11.71
N LYS A 31 -0.84 -8.24 11.09
CA LYS A 31 -1.15 -9.67 11.24
C LYS A 31 -0.04 -10.53 10.66
N LEU A 32 0.47 -10.16 9.48
CA LEU A 32 1.59 -10.88 8.87
C LEU A 32 2.84 -10.81 9.77
N ARG A 33 3.12 -9.64 10.31
CA ARG A 33 4.24 -9.45 11.23
C ARG A 33 4.12 -10.38 12.45
N ARG A 34 2.93 -10.44 13.05
CA ARG A 34 2.69 -11.32 14.21
C ARG A 34 2.86 -12.80 13.86
N ALA A 35 2.38 -13.20 12.69
CA ALA A 35 2.55 -14.58 12.23
C ALA A 35 4.02 -14.92 12.03
N MET A 36 4.82 -13.97 11.53
CA MET A 36 6.24 -14.18 11.26
C MET A 36 7.09 -14.21 12.52
N ASN A 37 6.85 -13.34 13.49
CA ASN A 37 7.70 -13.23 14.67
C ASN A 37 7.15 -13.95 15.91
N GLY A 38 5.89 -14.35 15.90
CA GLY A 38 5.29 -15.10 17.00
C GLY A 38 5.08 -14.33 18.31
N VAL A 39 5.35 -13.02 18.31
CA VAL A 39 5.27 -12.21 19.55
C VAL A 39 3.85 -12.13 20.07
N ASN A 40 2.89 -11.95 19.21
CA ASN A 40 1.47 -12.02 19.53
C ASN A 40 0.85 -13.04 18.57
N PRO A 41 0.88 -14.34 18.93
CA PRO A 41 0.45 -15.35 17.99
C PRO A 41 -0.96 -15.14 17.48
N THR A 42 -1.10 -15.26 16.19
CA THR A 42 -2.38 -15.24 15.51
C THR A 42 -2.72 -16.69 15.14
N PRO A 43 -4.02 -17.08 15.10
CA PRO A 43 -4.38 -18.45 14.72
C PRO A 43 -4.08 -18.77 13.26
N LYS A 44 -3.76 -17.75 12.45
CA LYS A 44 -3.47 -17.95 11.02
C LYS A 44 -1.98 -18.15 10.79
N THR A 45 -1.66 -18.93 9.75
CA THR A 45 -0.28 -19.22 9.35
C THR A 45 0.31 -18.05 8.57
N VAL A 46 1.62 -18.04 8.39
CA VAL A 46 2.31 -17.05 7.55
C VAL A 46 1.77 -17.06 6.11
N PRO A 47 1.64 -18.23 5.45
CA PRO A 47 1.04 -18.24 4.10
C PRO A 47 -0.35 -17.63 4.02
N GLU A 48 -1.21 -17.92 5.00
CA GLU A 48 -2.57 -17.36 5.05
C GLU A 48 -2.53 -15.83 5.22
N CYS A 49 -1.67 -15.34 6.10
CA CYS A 49 -1.51 -13.91 6.32
C CYS A 49 -0.90 -13.20 5.12
N TRP A 50 -0.01 -13.89 4.39
CA TRP A 50 0.57 -13.37 3.15
C TRP A 50 -0.50 -13.22 2.06
N GLU A 51 -1.38 -14.21 1.92
CA GLU A 51 -2.49 -14.12 0.97
C GLU A 51 -3.42 -12.95 1.30
N ASN A 52 -3.72 -12.76 2.58
CA ASN A 52 -4.53 -11.64 3.03
C ASN A 52 -3.83 -10.29 2.75
N PHE A 53 -2.52 -10.24 2.94
CA PHE A 53 -1.72 -9.05 2.64
C PHE A 53 -1.84 -8.68 1.15
N ILE A 54 -1.75 -9.67 0.27
CA ILE A 54 -1.88 -9.46 -1.18
C ILE A 54 -3.29 -8.95 -1.53
N GLU A 55 -4.32 -9.53 -0.93
CA GLU A 55 -5.70 -9.10 -1.17
C GLU A 55 -5.90 -7.63 -0.79
N GLU A 56 -5.42 -7.25 0.38
CA GLU A 56 -5.57 -5.86 0.86
C GLU A 56 -4.73 -4.88 0.04
N TYR A 57 -3.55 -5.30 -0.40
CA TYR A 57 -2.75 -4.51 -1.34
C TYR A 57 -3.50 -4.28 -2.65
N ALA A 58 -4.13 -5.34 -3.17
CA ALA A 58 -4.90 -5.25 -4.41
C ALA A 58 -6.06 -4.26 -4.29
N ASP A 59 -6.73 -4.22 -3.15
CA ASP A 59 -7.82 -3.28 -2.90
C ASP A 59 -7.32 -1.82 -2.91
N VAL A 60 -6.17 -1.58 -2.28
CA VAL A 60 -5.52 -0.25 -2.31
C VAL A 60 -5.16 0.15 -3.74
N PHE A 61 -4.53 -0.78 -4.47
CA PHE A 61 -4.15 -0.56 -5.87
C PHE A 61 -5.36 -0.23 -6.73
N LEU A 62 -6.45 -0.97 -6.57
CA LEU A 62 -7.68 -0.78 -7.32
C LEU A 62 -8.25 0.63 -7.08
N CYS A 63 -8.25 1.09 -5.83
CA CYS A 63 -8.71 2.44 -5.50
C CYS A 63 -7.85 3.51 -6.16
N ILE A 64 -6.52 3.34 -6.12
CA ILE A 64 -5.61 4.30 -6.75
C ILE A 64 -5.81 4.34 -8.25
N HIS A 65 -5.91 3.18 -8.89
CA HIS A 65 -6.14 3.08 -10.33
C HIS A 65 -7.46 3.75 -10.72
N THR A 66 -8.51 3.50 -9.95
CA THR A 66 -9.83 4.09 -10.17
C THR A 66 -9.79 5.62 -10.05
N LEU A 67 -9.05 6.12 -9.04
CA LEU A 67 -8.88 7.56 -8.84
C LEU A 67 -8.19 8.20 -10.05
N LEU A 68 -7.12 7.58 -10.54
CA LEU A 68 -6.38 8.10 -11.69
C LEU A 68 -7.28 8.17 -12.93
N GLU A 69 -8.09 7.15 -13.16
CA GLU A 69 -9.06 7.15 -14.26
C GLU A 69 -10.07 8.30 -14.08
N ALA A 70 -10.59 8.47 -12.87
CA ALA A 70 -11.58 9.53 -12.59
C ALA A 70 -11.00 10.94 -12.79
N MET A 71 -9.71 11.10 -12.55
CA MET A 71 -9.01 12.38 -12.69
C MET A 71 -8.32 12.54 -14.05
N ASP A 72 -8.47 11.57 -14.92
CA ASP A 72 -7.87 11.57 -16.27
C ASP A 72 -6.35 11.73 -16.19
N ILE A 73 -5.74 11.01 -15.26
CA ILE A 73 -4.28 10.98 -15.07
C ILE A 73 -3.74 9.66 -15.61
N SER A 74 -2.69 9.72 -16.42
CA SER A 74 -2.04 8.53 -16.95
C SER A 74 -1.38 7.72 -15.83
N MET A 75 -1.62 6.41 -15.81
CA MET A 75 -0.95 5.50 -14.87
C MET A 75 0.56 5.54 -15.05
N ASP A 76 1.03 5.65 -16.29
CA ASP A 76 2.48 5.71 -16.58
C ASP A 76 3.10 6.98 -16.00
N GLU A 77 2.46 8.14 -16.18
CA GLU A 77 2.92 9.40 -15.59
C GLU A 77 2.97 9.33 -14.07
N PHE A 78 1.92 8.80 -13.48
CA PHE A 78 1.84 8.65 -12.03
C PHE A 78 2.95 7.72 -11.53
N THR A 79 3.14 6.58 -12.20
CA THR A 79 4.15 5.58 -11.82
C THR A 79 5.56 6.15 -11.93
N GLU A 80 5.84 6.92 -12.98
CA GLU A 80 7.15 7.56 -13.17
C GLU A 80 7.45 8.54 -12.05
N LYS A 81 6.48 9.40 -11.72
CA LYS A 81 6.64 10.36 -10.63
C LYS A 81 6.84 9.67 -9.29
N ALA A 82 6.05 8.65 -9.04
CA ALA A 82 6.16 7.87 -7.80
C ALA A 82 7.52 7.17 -7.71
N ALA A 83 8.02 6.64 -8.82
CA ALA A 83 9.32 5.96 -8.86
C ALA A 83 10.46 6.93 -8.50
N ASP A 84 10.40 8.16 -9.00
CA ASP A 84 11.41 9.18 -8.67
C ASP A 84 11.41 9.53 -7.19
N VAL A 85 10.21 9.66 -6.62
CA VAL A 85 10.06 9.93 -5.17
C VAL A 85 10.55 8.73 -4.36
N VAL A 86 10.25 7.51 -4.80
CA VAL A 86 10.71 6.29 -4.13
C VAL A 86 12.24 6.27 -4.07
N LYS A 87 12.91 6.56 -5.18
CA LYS A 87 14.39 6.60 -5.22
C LYS A 87 14.95 7.59 -4.20
N MET A 88 14.39 8.79 -4.16
CA MET A 88 14.79 9.83 -3.21
C MET A 88 14.61 9.36 -1.77
N LYS A 89 13.47 8.75 -1.48
CA LYS A 89 13.15 8.26 -0.14
C LYS A 89 14.01 7.06 0.26
N GLN A 90 14.35 6.20 -0.68
CA GLN A 90 15.24 5.07 -0.43
C GLN A 90 16.62 5.56 0.01
N VAL A 91 17.17 6.55 -0.68
CA VAL A 91 18.48 7.13 -0.32
C VAL A 91 18.43 7.71 1.08
N ARG A 92 17.39 8.46 1.39
CA ARG A 92 17.22 9.09 2.71
C ARG A 92 17.07 8.06 3.81
N TRP A 93 16.25 7.04 3.57
CA TRP A 93 16.01 5.99 4.55
C TRP A 93 17.29 5.18 4.79
N LEU A 94 17.97 4.80 3.72
CA LEU A 94 19.23 4.06 3.83
C LEU A 94 20.27 4.85 4.64
N SER A 95 20.38 6.15 4.37
CA SER A 95 21.27 7.03 5.11
C SER A 95 20.97 7.05 6.61
N ARG A 96 19.67 7.08 6.98
CA ARG A 96 19.25 7.04 8.38
C ARG A 96 19.58 5.69 9.03
N LEU A 97 19.38 4.59 8.31
CA LEU A 97 19.68 3.26 8.80
C LEU A 97 21.20 3.08 9.01
N GLU A 98 22.00 3.56 8.09
CA GLU A 98 23.46 3.52 8.21
C GLU A 98 23.97 4.35 9.39
N ALA A 99 23.39 5.53 9.59
CA ALA A 99 23.73 6.39 10.72
C ALA A 99 23.38 5.73 12.05
N LYS A 100 22.22 5.07 12.11
CA LYS A 100 21.80 4.34 13.31
C LYS A 100 22.71 3.16 13.59
N GLU A 101 23.11 2.42 12.56
CA GLU A 101 24.03 1.30 12.68
C GLU A 101 25.39 1.74 13.21
N GLN A 102 25.94 2.83 12.69
CA GLN A 102 27.22 3.41 13.16
C GLN A 102 27.14 3.84 14.62
N ASN A 103 26.02 4.40 15.04
CA ASN A 103 25.83 4.86 16.42
C ASN A 103 25.66 3.70 17.40
N ASN A 104 25.21 2.54 16.93
CA ASN A 104 25.02 1.36 17.76
C ASN A 104 26.20 0.36 17.71
N GLY A 105 27.10 0.62 16.77
CA GLY A 105 28.31 -0.22 16.61
C GLY A 105 29.51 0.30 17.38
#